data_bf5846e3cc9276408c3e43a3bf726324
#
_entry.id   bf5846e3cc9276408c3e43a3bf726324
#
_cell.length_a   1.000
_cell.length_b   1.000
_cell.length_c   1.000
_cell.angle_alpha   90.00
_cell.angle_beta   90.00
_cell.angle_gamma   90.00
#
_symmetry.space_group_name_H-M   'P 1'
#
loop_
_entity.id
_entity.type
_entity.pdbx_description
1 polymer ?
#
loop_
_entity_poly.entity_id
_entity_poly.type
_entity_poly.pdbx_seq_one_letter_code
_entity_poly.pdbx_strand_id
1 'polypeptide(L)'
;ELVIDQEIKDGFMGKPIATIQDEIEFRYKAGYDYIWISIGMIDPAGTVNKELVKNSDTGKHVTGKDNRVWADENCGKIATRKDYESFKWPDPEKLNYQPFYDANENLKKGMKVIAVLGKIFTASWELMGLENFSLAMYDDPELLDNLVNKIGNIQLEILKKIIRFETIGAIWVPDDIAYNTGTMVPTDWLKSKIFPFYKEMGEICKK
;
A
#
# COMPACT_ATOMS: atom_id res chain seq x y z
N GLU A 1 -15.69 -4.12 4.95
CA GLU A 1 -14.74 -4.18 6.06
C GLU A 1 -13.31 -4.31 5.55
N LEU A 2 -12.41 -3.51 6.11
CA LEU A 2 -11.00 -3.46 5.67
C LEU A 2 -10.13 -4.50 6.38
N VAL A 3 -10.49 -4.88 7.59
CA VAL A 3 -9.72 -5.81 8.42
C VAL A 3 -10.67 -6.81 9.08
N ILE A 4 -10.38 -8.08 8.87
CA ILE A 4 -11.03 -9.17 9.60
C ILE A 4 -9.91 -9.94 10.29
N ASP A 5 -10.01 -10.08 11.61
CA ASP A 5 -9.00 -10.78 12.40
C ASP A 5 -8.84 -12.24 11.96
N GLN A 6 -7.60 -12.72 11.97
CA GLN A 6 -7.29 -14.09 11.54
C GLN A 6 -8.05 -15.14 12.32
N GLU A 7 -8.20 -14.95 13.62
CA GLU A 7 -8.96 -15.87 14.50
C GLU A 7 -10.43 -15.96 14.11
N ILE A 8 -11.04 -14.83 13.67
CA ILE A 8 -12.42 -14.80 13.19
C ILE A 8 -12.54 -15.58 11.88
N LYS A 9 -11.61 -15.37 10.95
CA LYS A 9 -11.58 -16.10 9.68
C LYS A 9 -11.41 -17.61 9.90
N ASP A 10 -10.44 -17.98 10.74
CA ASP A 10 -10.14 -19.38 11.05
C ASP A 10 -11.34 -20.07 11.73
N GLY A 11 -11.96 -19.38 12.68
CA GLY A 11 -13.17 -19.84 13.36
C GLY A 11 -14.35 -20.03 12.41
N PHE A 12 -14.57 -19.08 11.48
CA PHE A 12 -15.63 -19.17 10.47
C PHE A 12 -15.41 -20.34 9.50
N MET A 13 -14.14 -20.59 9.12
CA MET A 13 -13.78 -21.66 8.19
C MET A 13 -13.59 -23.03 8.87
N GLY A 14 -13.45 -23.07 10.20
CA GLY A 14 -13.11 -24.29 10.92
C GLY A 14 -11.70 -24.82 10.66
N LYS A 15 -10.84 -24.02 10.04
CA LYS A 15 -9.44 -24.33 9.73
C LYS A 15 -8.63 -23.04 9.59
N PRO A 16 -7.29 -23.10 9.78
CA PRO A 16 -6.42 -21.96 9.49
C PRO A 16 -6.51 -21.53 8.01
N ILE A 17 -6.55 -20.21 7.79
CA ILE A 17 -6.46 -19.61 6.45
C ILE A 17 -4.99 -19.24 6.22
N ALA A 18 -4.32 -19.99 5.35
CA ALA A 18 -2.90 -19.85 5.08
C ALA A 18 -2.55 -19.55 3.62
N THR A 19 -3.46 -19.87 2.70
CA THR A 19 -3.24 -19.74 1.25
C THR A 19 -4.22 -18.76 0.63
N ILE A 20 -3.91 -18.31 -0.59
CA ILE A 20 -4.85 -17.48 -1.36
C ILE A 20 -6.15 -18.23 -1.67
N GLN A 21 -6.10 -19.56 -1.85
CA GLN A 21 -7.28 -20.39 -2.05
C GLN A 21 -8.17 -20.42 -0.81
N ASP A 22 -7.56 -20.49 0.39
CA ASP A 22 -8.33 -20.41 1.64
C ASP A 22 -9.00 -19.05 1.79
N GLU A 23 -8.31 -17.96 1.44
CA GLU A 23 -8.88 -16.61 1.47
C GLU A 23 -10.02 -16.45 0.46
N ILE A 24 -9.87 -17.01 -0.75
CA ILE A 24 -10.95 -17.04 -1.77
C ILE A 24 -12.16 -17.79 -1.23
N GLU A 25 -11.96 -18.95 -0.63
CA GLU A 25 -13.04 -19.77 -0.09
C GLU A 25 -13.74 -19.05 1.07
N PHE A 26 -12.98 -18.47 1.97
CA PHE A 26 -13.50 -17.67 3.09
C PHE A 26 -14.38 -16.53 2.58
N ARG A 27 -13.83 -15.69 1.68
CA ARG A 27 -14.54 -14.53 1.14
C ARG A 27 -15.82 -14.94 0.41
N TYR A 28 -15.76 -15.99 -0.40
CA TYR A 28 -16.92 -16.51 -1.10
C TYR A 28 -18.02 -16.98 -0.13
N LYS A 29 -17.66 -17.78 0.89
CA LYS A 29 -18.62 -18.25 1.92
C LYS A 29 -19.18 -17.11 2.76
N ALA A 30 -18.39 -16.09 3.02
CA ALA A 30 -18.82 -14.89 3.75
C ALA A 30 -19.67 -13.92 2.89
N GLY A 31 -19.93 -14.26 1.61
CA GLY A 31 -20.81 -13.49 0.73
C GLY A 31 -20.14 -12.35 0.00
N TYR A 32 -18.81 -12.30 -0.04
CA TYR A 32 -18.06 -11.31 -0.83
C TYR A 32 -17.95 -11.77 -2.29
N ASP A 33 -18.03 -10.83 -3.20
CA ASP A 33 -17.82 -11.00 -4.62
C ASP A 33 -16.40 -10.60 -5.06
N TYR A 34 -15.49 -10.35 -4.10
CA TYR A 34 -14.11 -10.01 -4.34
C TYR A 34 -13.17 -10.55 -3.27
N ILE A 35 -11.91 -10.67 -3.66
CA ILE A 35 -10.76 -10.71 -2.75
C ILE A 35 -9.87 -9.50 -3.03
N TRP A 36 -9.00 -9.14 -2.07
CA TRP A 36 -7.98 -8.16 -2.33
C TRP A 36 -6.58 -8.79 -2.21
N ILE A 37 -5.69 -8.39 -3.12
CA ILE A 37 -4.29 -8.82 -3.15
C ILE A 37 -3.42 -7.58 -3.11
N SER A 38 -2.57 -7.47 -2.10
CA SER A 38 -1.67 -6.33 -1.92
C SER A 38 -0.32 -6.58 -2.58
N ILE A 39 0.17 -5.58 -3.32
CA ILE A 39 1.47 -5.59 -3.99
C ILE A 39 2.03 -4.16 -4.08
N GLY A 40 3.34 -4.04 -4.20
CA GLY A 40 3.98 -2.74 -4.45
C GLY A 40 4.26 -1.91 -3.19
N MET A 41 4.27 -2.52 -2.03
CA MET A 41 4.79 -1.86 -0.83
C MET A 41 6.26 -1.51 -1.04
N ILE A 42 6.61 -0.22 -0.92
CA ILE A 42 8.00 0.24 -1.13
C ILE A 42 8.92 -0.28 -0.02
N ASP A 43 8.39 -0.46 1.16
CA ASP A 43 9.09 -1.06 2.29
C ASP A 43 8.30 -2.26 2.85
N PRO A 44 8.29 -3.41 2.13
CA PRO A 44 7.45 -4.57 2.49
C PRO A 44 7.83 -5.21 3.82
N ALA A 45 9.06 -5.02 4.29
CA ALA A 45 9.51 -5.53 5.59
C ALA A 45 9.06 -4.65 6.75
N GLY A 46 8.40 -3.53 6.45
CA GLY A 46 8.04 -2.55 7.45
C GLY A 46 9.26 -2.01 8.17
N THR A 47 10.31 -1.80 7.41
CA THR A 47 11.60 -1.31 7.88
C THR A 47 11.65 0.21 8.00
N VAL A 48 10.59 0.92 7.59
CA VAL A 48 10.33 2.27 8.11
C VAL A 48 10.34 2.14 9.63
N ASN A 49 11.14 2.97 10.31
CA ASN A 49 11.26 2.92 11.76
C ASN A 49 9.86 2.91 12.40
N LYS A 50 9.44 1.72 12.79
CA LYS A 50 8.14 1.53 13.41
C LYS A 50 8.39 1.45 14.88
N GLU A 51 8.11 2.52 15.62
CA GLU A 51 7.99 2.39 17.05
C GLU A 51 6.82 1.46 17.37
N LEU A 52 7.10 0.44 18.17
CA LEU A 52 6.07 -0.36 18.82
C LEU A 52 5.36 0.54 19.82
N VAL A 53 4.34 1.26 19.35
CA VAL A 53 3.47 1.99 20.24
C VAL A 53 2.59 0.96 20.95
N LYS A 54 2.94 0.66 22.18
CA LYS A 54 2.04 -0.04 23.11
C LYS A 54 0.85 0.89 23.38
N ASN A 55 -0.15 0.81 22.54
CA ASN A 55 -1.38 1.56 22.74
C ASN A 55 -2.29 0.81 23.71
N SER A 56 -2.35 1.33 24.94
CA SER A 56 -3.18 0.80 25.99
C SER A 56 -4.70 1.00 25.76
N ASP A 57 -5.13 2.00 24.97
CA ASP A 57 -6.54 2.42 25.01
C ASP A 57 -7.38 2.19 23.76
N THR A 58 -6.83 2.19 22.55
CA THR A 58 -7.64 2.05 21.33
C THR A 58 -7.50 0.70 20.61
N GLY A 59 -6.43 -0.02 20.84
CA GLY A 59 -6.15 -1.31 20.20
C GLY A 59 -6.92 -2.49 20.81
N LYS A 60 -7.14 -2.49 22.11
CA LYS A 60 -7.79 -3.60 22.84
C LYS A 60 -9.25 -3.82 22.48
N HIS A 61 -9.96 -2.75 22.13
CA HIS A 61 -11.38 -2.82 21.84
C HIS A 61 -11.71 -3.24 20.40
N VAL A 62 -10.76 -3.16 19.47
CA VAL A 62 -11.03 -3.40 18.04
C VAL A 62 -10.37 -4.67 17.50
N THR A 63 -9.19 -5.06 17.99
CA THR A 63 -8.44 -6.18 17.41
C THR A 63 -7.91 -7.21 18.40
N GLY A 64 -8.10 -7.01 19.70
CA GLY A 64 -7.61 -7.96 20.73
C GLY A 64 -6.08 -8.10 20.84
N LYS A 65 -5.29 -7.40 20.03
CA LYS A 65 -3.82 -7.46 20.02
C LYS A 65 -3.21 -6.12 20.47
N ASP A 66 -2.27 -6.20 21.42
CA ASP A 66 -1.67 -5.06 22.09
C ASP A 66 -0.65 -4.26 21.23
N ASN A 67 -0.40 -4.63 19.96
CA ASN A 67 0.70 -4.08 19.18
C ASN A 67 0.24 -3.57 17.82
N ARG A 68 -0.12 -2.29 17.72
CA ARG A 68 -0.12 -1.57 16.44
C ARG A 68 1.26 -0.97 16.20
N VAL A 69 1.75 -1.12 15.00
CA VAL A 69 3.02 -0.52 14.57
C VAL A 69 2.69 0.69 13.72
N TRP A 70 3.19 1.86 14.12
CA TRP A 70 3.06 3.12 13.39
C TRP A 70 4.41 3.52 12.80
N ALA A 71 4.39 4.24 11.68
CA ALA A 71 5.61 4.85 11.17
C ALA A 71 6.08 5.92 12.16
N ASP A 72 7.39 6.00 12.39
CA ASP A 72 7.97 7.13 13.11
C ASP A 72 7.85 8.38 12.21
N GLU A 73 7.05 9.34 12.65
CA GLU A 73 6.82 10.57 11.89
C GLU A 73 8.04 11.50 11.89
N ASN A 74 8.98 11.29 12.81
CA ASN A 74 10.12 12.19 13.00
C ASN A 74 11.39 11.69 12.28
N CYS A 75 11.50 10.39 12.01
CA CYS A 75 12.73 9.81 11.49
C CYS A 75 12.46 8.84 10.35
N GLY A 76 12.89 9.19 9.14
CA GLY A 76 12.82 8.33 7.95
C GLY A 76 14.17 7.72 7.59
N LYS A 77 14.17 6.81 6.63
CA LYS A 77 15.38 6.17 6.09
C LYS A 77 16.10 7.02 5.05
N ILE A 78 15.42 7.98 4.47
CA ILE A 78 15.92 8.84 3.40
C ILE A 78 15.85 10.28 3.87
N ALA A 79 16.88 10.74 4.59
CA ALA A 79 17.02 12.12 5.02
C ALA A 79 17.91 12.94 4.05
N THR A 80 18.79 12.27 3.30
CA THR A 80 19.78 12.90 2.43
C THR A 80 19.79 12.27 1.04
N ARG A 81 20.42 12.95 0.07
CA ARG A 81 20.67 12.39 -1.28
C ARG A 81 21.46 11.08 -1.22
N LYS A 82 22.43 10.98 -0.31
CA LYS A 82 23.21 9.76 -0.11
C LYS A 82 22.33 8.59 0.35
N ASP A 83 21.39 8.84 1.24
CA ASP A 83 20.45 7.81 1.69
C ASP A 83 19.56 7.35 0.53
N TYR A 84 19.06 8.29 -0.28
CA TYR A 84 18.27 7.99 -1.47
C TYR A 84 19.04 7.13 -2.48
N GLU A 85 20.31 7.45 -2.74
CA GLU A 85 21.18 6.71 -3.67
C GLU A 85 21.49 5.30 -3.16
N SER A 86 21.65 5.14 -1.85
CA SER A 86 21.97 3.85 -1.21
C SER A 86 20.73 3.00 -0.90
N PHE A 87 19.52 3.57 -1.02
CA PHE A 87 18.29 2.85 -0.70
C PHE A 87 18.04 1.71 -1.67
N LYS A 88 17.68 0.55 -1.13
CA LYS A 88 17.39 -0.65 -1.93
C LYS A 88 15.94 -0.60 -2.44
N TRP A 89 15.78 0.02 -3.57
CA TRP A 89 14.48 0.11 -4.22
C TRP A 89 13.97 -1.26 -4.65
N PRO A 90 12.66 -1.56 -4.47
CA PRO A 90 12.10 -2.79 -5.00
C PRO A 90 12.14 -2.78 -6.54
N ASP A 91 12.48 -3.93 -7.10
CA ASP A 91 12.48 -4.15 -8.54
C ASP A 91 11.11 -4.74 -8.94
N PRO A 92 10.29 -4.03 -9.72
CA PRO A 92 9.00 -4.53 -10.16
C PRO A 92 9.06 -5.86 -10.91
N GLU A 93 10.21 -6.20 -11.53
CA GLU A 93 10.39 -7.48 -12.22
C GLU A 93 10.53 -8.67 -11.25
N LYS A 94 10.95 -8.40 -10.01
CA LYS A 94 11.27 -9.44 -9.01
C LYS A 94 10.22 -9.57 -7.90
N LEU A 95 9.12 -8.81 -7.99
CA LEU A 95 8.04 -8.94 -7.01
C LEU A 95 7.32 -10.28 -7.14
N ASN A 96 6.73 -10.73 -6.04
CA ASN A 96 5.97 -11.97 -6.04
C ASN A 96 4.56 -11.75 -6.61
N TYR A 97 4.37 -12.12 -7.86
CA TYR A 97 3.07 -12.07 -8.54
C TYR A 97 2.27 -13.38 -8.41
N GLN A 98 2.81 -14.40 -7.73
CA GLN A 98 2.15 -15.71 -7.61
C GLN A 98 0.72 -15.62 -7.07
N PRO A 99 0.38 -14.76 -6.08
CA PRO A 99 -1.00 -14.63 -5.61
C PRO A 99 -2.01 -14.23 -6.70
N PHE A 100 -1.58 -13.47 -7.72
CA PHE A 100 -2.45 -13.11 -8.85
C PHE A 100 -2.66 -14.29 -9.81
N TYR A 101 -1.62 -15.10 -10.06
CA TYR A 101 -1.76 -16.34 -10.85
C TYR A 101 -2.68 -17.32 -10.12
N ASP A 102 -2.46 -17.54 -8.84
CA ASP A 102 -3.29 -18.44 -8.03
C ASP A 102 -4.75 -17.98 -8.01
N ALA A 103 -4.99 -16.66 -7.89
CA ALA A 103 -6.34 -16.10 -7.95
C ALA A 103 -6.96 -16.30 -9.34
N ASN A 104 -6.18 -16.10 -10.41
CA ASN A 104 -6.67 -16.28 -11.78
C ASN A 104 -7.18 -17.72 -12.05
N GLU A 105 -6.57 -18.71 -11.40
CA GLU A 105 -6.94 -20.12 -11.53
C GLU A 105 -8.09 -20.54 -10.59
N ASN A 106 -8.21 -19.89 -9.42
CA ASN A 106 -9.03 -20.42 -8.32
C ASN A 106 -10.24 -19.56 -7.96
N LEU A 107 -10.39 -18.36 -8.52
CA LEU A 107 -11.54 -17.50 -8.20
C LEU A 107 -12.87 -18.19 -8.54
N LYS A 108 -13.83 -18.02 -7.64
CA LYS A 108 -15.20 -18.51 -7.87
C LYS A 108 -15.90 -17.65 -8.91
N LYS A 109 -16.83 -18.25 -9.61
CA LYS A 109 -17.65 -17.55 -10.62
C LYS A 109 -18.32 -16.31 -10.01
N GLY A 110 -18.13 -15.16 -10.64
CA GLY A 110 -18.67 -13.88 -10.19
C GLY A 110 -17.75 -13.08 -9.28
N MET A 111 -16.68 -13.66 -8.76
CA MET A 111 -15.69 -12.94 -7.97
C MET A 111 -14.67 -12.21 -8.84
N LYS A 112 -14.09 -11.14 -8.31
CA LYS A 112 -12.98 -10.38 -8.90
C LYS A 112 -11.87 -10.12 -7.86
N VAL A 113 -10.72 -9.72 -8.34
CA VAL A 113 -9.61 -9.24 -7.52
C VAL A 113 -9.63 -7.73 -7.46
N ILE A 114 -9.55 -7.16 -6.26
CA ILE A 114 -9.14 -5.78 -6.04
C ILE A 114 -7.63 -5.79 -5.78
N ALA A 115 -6.85 -5.30 -6.73
CA ALA A 115 -5.41 -5.20 -6.54
C ALA A 115 -5.08 -3.93 -5.77
N VAL A 116 -4.46 -4.09 -4.60
CA VAL A 116 -4.04 -2.98 -3.74
C VAL A 116 -2.59 -2.65 -4.06
N LEU A 117 -2.38 -1.51 -4.71
CA LEU A 117 -1.05 -0.97 -4.99
C LEU A 117 -0.43 -0.33 -3.75
N GLY A 118 0.86 -0.06 -3.82
CA GLY A 118 1.54 0.75 -2.82
C GLY A 118 1.11 2.23 -2.91
N LYS A 119 1.31 2.93 -1.81
CA LYS A 119 1.07 4.36 -1.66
C LYS A 119 2.16 5.16 -2.37
N ILE A 120 1.88 6.37 -2.82
CA ILE A 120 2.88 7.28 -3.38
C ILE A 120 3.21 8.39 -2.38
N PHE A 121 2.22 9.19 -2.02
CA PHE A 121 2.41 10.29 -1.07
C PHE A 121 2.80 9.77 0.31
N THR A 122 2.01 8.86 0.86
CA THR A 122 2.27 8.29 2.19
C THR A 122 3.64 7.59 2.23
N ALA A 123 3.99 6.79 1.22
CA ALA A 123 5.30 6.14 1.16
C ALA A 123 6.46 7.14 1.09
N SER A 124 6.26 8.31 0.47
CA SER A 124 7.28 9.35 0.39
C SER A 124 7.57 9.96 1.75
N TRP A 125 6.54 10.37 2.50
CA TRP A 125 6.78 10.94 3.82
C TRP A 125 7.13 9.85 4.87
N GLU A 126 6.62 8.63 4.77
CA GLU A 126 7.05 7.52 5.63
C GLU A 126 8.56 7.22 5.47
N LEU A 127 9.10 7.33 4.26
CA LEU A 127 10.53 7.12 4.01
C LEU A 127 11.42 8.27 4.46
N MET A 128 10.93 9.49 4.45
CA MET A 128 11.69 10.68 4.87
C MET A 128 11.48 11.04 6.35
N GLY A 129 10.36 10.65 6.95
CA GLY A 129 9.79 11.28 8.12
C GLY A 129 9.00 12.53 7.73
N LEU A 130 7.85 12.76 8.34
CA LEU A 130 6.92 13.84 7.95
C LEU A 130 7.55 15.23 8.08
N GLU A 131 8.36 15.45 9.12
CA GLU A 131 9.09 16.71 9.34
C GLU A 131 10.09 16.96 8.21
N ASN A 132 11.00 16.00 7.94
CA ASN A 132 11.98 16.10 6.86
C ASN A 132 11.33 16.25 5.50
N PHE A 133 10.25 15.52 5.25
CA PHE A 133 9.46 15.64 4.03
C PHE A 133 8.92 17.06 3.84
N SER A 134 8.37 17.65 4.91
CA SER A 134 7.81 19.01 4.89
C SER A 134 8.89 20.06 4.67
N LEU A 135 10.05 19.92 5.31
CA LEU A 135 11.20 20.82 5.13
C LEU A 135 11.79 20.67 3.72
N ALA A 136 11.90 19.45 3.19
CA ALA A 136 12.46 19.19 1.86
C ALA A 136 11.67 19.87 0.72
N MET A 137 10.40 20.22 0.92
CA MET A 137 9.64 21.02 -0.04
C MET A 137 10.30 22.38 -0.33
N TYR A 138 11.09 22.90 0.61
CA TYR A 138 11.74 24.21 0.54
C TYR A 138 13.26 24.08 0.43
N ASP A 139 13.86 23.17 1.21
CA ASP A 139 15.31 23.06 1.36
C ASP A 139 15.97 22.17 0.29
N ASP A 140 15.31 21.09 -0.14
CA ASP A 140 15.79 20.21 -1.21
C ASP A 140 14.63 19.65 -2.04
N PRO A 141 13.92 20.50 -2.80
CA PRO A 141 12.79 20.08 -3.61
C PRO A 141 13.18 19.07 -4.69
N GLU A 142 14.46 19.05 -5.13
CA GLU A 142 14.93 18.09 -6.11
C GLU A 142 15.03 16.68 -5.54
N LEU A 143 15.52 16.51 -4.30
CA LEU A 143 15.50 15.22 -3.61
C LEU A 143 14.07 14.69 -3.46
N LEU A 144 13.17 15.58 -3.04
CA LEU A 144 11.76 15.22 -2.87
C LEU A 144 11.10 14.81 -4.20
N ASP A 145 11.37 15.55 -5.28
CA ASP A 145 10.88 15.21 -6.61
C ASP A 145 11.41 13.85 -7.09
N ASN A 146 12.71 13.59 -6.87
CA ASN A 146 13.32 12.32 -7.21
C ASN A 146 12.68 11.16 -6.43
N LEU A 147 12.43 11.36 -5.15
CA LEU A 147 11.78 10.36 -4.29
C LEU A 147 10.37 10.03 -4.78
N VAL A 148 9.51 11.04 -4.94
CA VAL A 148 8.13 10.88 -5.41
C VAL A 148 8.08 10.23 -6.79
N ASN A 149 8.91 10.70 -7.73
CA ASN A 149 8.98 10.15 -9.08
C ASN A 149 9.44 8.69 -9.06
N LYS A 150 10.42 8.35 -8.23
CA LYS A 150 10.88 6.96 -8.11
C LYS A 150 9.78 6.04 -7.62
N ILE A 151 9.08 6.43 -6.56
CA ILE A 151 7.95 5.66 -6.00
C ILE A 151 6.82 5.54 -7.02
N GLY A 152 6.40 6.66 -7.60
CA GLY A 152 5.31 6.69 -8.59
C GLY A 152 5.59 5.80 -9.79
N ASN A 153 6.80 5.86 -10.35
CA ASN A 153 7.18 5.02 -11.49
C ASN A 153 7.20 3.52 -11.13
N ILE A 154 7.67 3.16 -9.94
CA ILE A 154 7.59 1.77 -9.47
C ILE A 154 6.13 1.29 -9.44
N GLN A 155 5.20 2.10 -8.91
CA GLN A 155 3.78 1.75 -8.86
C GLN A 155 3.15 1.63 -10.26
N LEU A 156 3.53 2.49 -11.20
CA LEU A 156 3.07 2.41 -12.59
C LEU A 156 3.56 1.13 -13.28
N GLU A 157 4.82 0.75 -13.08
CA GLU A 157 5.36 -0.50 -13.65
C GLU A 157 4.67 -1.75 -13.07
N ILE A 158 4.40 -1.74 -11.77
CA ILE A 158 3.63 -2.81 -11.13
C ILE A 158 2.21 -2.88 -11.72
N LEU A 159 1.53 -1.73 -11.84
CA LEU A 159 0.19 -1.67 -12.41
C LEU A 159 0.14 -2.23 -13.83
N LYS A 160 1.09 -1.86 -14.70
CA LYS A 160 1.18 -2.37 -16.08
C LYS A 160 1.31 -3.90 -16.15
N LYS A 161 1.87 -4.52 -15.11
CA LYS A 161 1.97 -5.99 -15.02
C LYS A 161 0.68 -6.63 -14.56
N ILE A 162 0.09 -6.11 -13.48
CA ILE A 162 -1.08 -6.76 -12.87
C ILE A 162 -2.37 -6.53 -13.64
N ILE A 163 -2.50 -5.42 -14.35
CA ILE A 163 -3.73 -5.12 -15.12
C ILE A 163 -4.00 -6.12 -16.26
N ARG A 164 -3.02 -6.95 -16.59
CA ARG A 164 -3.15 -8.00 -17.61
C ARG A 164 -3.92 -9.24 -17.14
N PHE A 165 -4.12 -9.39 -15.83
CA PHE A 165 -4.91 -10.50 -15.29
C PHE A 165 -6.40 -10.19 -15.46
N GLU A 166 -7.12 -11.07 -16.15
CA GLU A 166 -8.57 -10.93 -16.44
C GLU A 166 -9.44 -10.91 -15.16
N THR A 167 -8.91 -11.44 -14.08
CA THR A 167 -9.57 -11.46 -12.79
C THR A 167 -9.56 -10.11 -12.06
N ILE A 168 -8.70 -9.18 -12.48
CA ILE A 168 -8.68 -7.83 -11.89
C ILE A 168 -9.99 -7.11 -12.21
N GLY A 169 -10.72 -6.73 -11.15
CA GLY A 169 -11.94 -5.93 -11.27
C GLY A 169 -11.75 -4.47 -10.88
N ALA A 170 -10.78 -4.20 -10.01
CA ALA A 170 -10.46 -2.84 -9.56
C ALA A 170 -9.01 -2.72 -9.10
N ILE A 171 -8.51 -1.49 -9.12
CA ILE A 171 -7.24 -1.09 -8.51
C ILE A 171 -7.55 -0.16 -7.34
N TRP A 172 -6.93 -0.42 -6.22
CA TRP A 172 -7.02 0.42 -5.03
C TRP A 172 -5.64 0.97 -4.65
N VAL A 173 -5.55 2.29 -4.57
CA VAL A 173 -4.36 3.01 -4.07
C VAL A 173 -4.75 3.62 -2.71
N PRO A 174 -4.36 3.00 -1.59
CA PRO A 174 -4.76 3.43 -0.24
C PRO A 174 -3.86 4.55 0.27
N ASP A 175 -3.77 5.65 -0.46
CA ASP A 175 -2.93 6.79 -0.11
C ASP A 175 -3.69 7.78 0.77
N ASP A 176 -3.11 8.17 1.88
CA ASP A 176 -3.69 9.11 2.84
C ASP A 176 -3.05 10.49 2.64
N ILE A 177 -3.81 11.41 2.06
CA ILE A 177 -3.32 12.74 1.63
C ILE A 177 -3.91 13.90 2.43
N ALA A 178 -4.81 13.62 3.38
CA ALA A 178 -5.57 14.66 4.04
C ALA A 178 -5.97 14.29 5.47
N TYR A 179 -6.06 15.32 6.31
CA TYR A 179 -6.78 15.28 7.57
C TYR A 179 -8.27 15.64 7.33
N ASN A 180 -9.10 15.52 8.36
CA ASN A 180 -10.50 15.94 8.30
C ASN A 180 -10.68 17.46 8.06
N THR A 181 -9.64 18.25 8.29
CA THR A 181 -9.65 19.73 8.16
C THR A 181 -9.02 20.23 6.86
N GLY A 182 -8.34 19.38 6.10
CA GLY A 182 -7.65 19.77 4.86
C GLY A 182 -6.55 18.80 4.46
N THR A 183 -5.91 19.08 3.32
CA THR A 183 -4.77 18.28 2.85
C THR A 183 -3.54 18.42 3.75
N MET A 184 -2.75 17.36 3.88
CA MET A 184 -1.52 17.34 4.69
C MET A 184 -0.46 18.31 4.18
N VAL A 185 -0.47 18.62 2.89
CA VAL A 185 0.45 19.53 2.20
C VAL A 185 -0.34 20.43 1.24
N PRO A 186 0.25 21.52 0.72
CA PRO A 186 -0.44 22.40 -0.22
C PRO A 186 -1.07 21.64 -1.39
N THR A 187 -2.34 21.91 -1.67
CA THR A 187 -3.10 21.20 -2.72
C THR A 187 -2.45 21.35 -4.09
N ASP A 188 -1.82 22.48 -4.39
CA ASP A 188 -1.15 22.71 -5.68
C ASP A 188 0.11 21.86 -5.82
N TRP A 189 0.78 21.55 -4.71
CA TRP A 189 1.88 20.58 -4.70
C TRP A 189 1.36 19.17 -5.03
N LEU A 190 0.27 18.71 -4.40
CA LEU A 190 -0.36 17.43 -4.73
C LEU A 190 -0.78 17.34 -6.19
N LYS A 191 -1.39 18.39 -6.72
CA LYS A 191 -1.80 18.49 -8.14
C LYS A 191 -0.62 18.38 -9.09
N SER A 192 0.53 18.94 -8.72
CA SER A 192 1.73 18.97 -9.57
C SER A 192 2.58 17.70 -9.45
N LYS A 193 2.61 17.04 -8.27
CA LYS A 193 3.56 15.97 -7.98
C LYS A 193 2.93 14.58 -7.84
N ILE A 194 1.73 14.48 -7.26
CA ILE A 194 1.09 13.20 -6.93
C ILE A 194 -0.03 12.85 -7.92
N PHE A 195 -0.97 13.76 -8.16
CA PHE A 195 -2.15 13.49 -8.98
C PHE A 195 -1.84 13.13 -10.44
N PRO A 196 -0.73 13.55 -11.07
CA PRO A 196 -0.36 13.04 -12.38
C PRO A 196 -0.19 11.52 -12.43
N PHE A 197 0.36 10.90 -11.38
CA PHE A 197 0.48 9.44 -11.28
C PHE A 197 -0.90 8.77 -11.19
N TYR A 198 -1.81 9.30 -10.37
CA TYR A 198 -3.17 8.75 -10.27
C TYR A 198 -3.93 8.87 -11.57
N LYS A 199 -3.74 9.99 -12.30
CA LYS A 199 -4.32 10.16 -13.63
C LYS A 199 -3.79 9.10 -14.61
N GLU A 200 -2.47 8.90 -14.65
CA GLU A 200 -1.85 7.88 -15.51
C GLU A 200 -2.32 6.48 -15.15
N MET A 201 -2.40 6.14 -13.84
CA MET A 201 -2.98 4.88 -13.38
C MET A 201 -4.41 4.69 -13.89
N GLY A 202 -5.24 5.74 -13.80
CA GLY A 202 -6.60 5.72 -14.33
C GLY A 202 -6.67 5.49 -15.83
N GLU A 203 -5.74 6.07 -16.61
CA GLU A 203 -5.67 5.84 -18.06
C GLU A 203 -5.21 4.42 -18.42
N ILE A 204 -4.32 3.83 -17.63
CA ILE A 204 -3.90 2.43 -17.78
C ILE A 204 -5.09 1.49 -17.52
N CYS A 205 -5.91 1.77 -16.50
CA CYS A 205 -7.06 0.96 -16.16
C CYS A 205 -8.22 1.00 -17.17
N LYS A 206 -8.25 2.00 -18.06
CA LYS A 206 -9.30 2.14 -19.10
C LYS A 206 -9.02 1.31 -20.37
N LYS A 207 -7.82 0.80 -20.52
CA LYS A 207 -7.39 0.00 -21.68
C LYS A 207 -7.64 -1.47 -21.47
#